data_97eb4aff10acea1544ea4d72058f35fa
#
_entry.id   97eb4aff10acea1544ea4d72058f35fa
#
_cell.length_a   1.000
_cell.length_b   1.000
_cell.length_c   1.000
_cell.angle_alpha   90.00
_cell.angle_beta   90.00
_cell.angle_gamma   90.00
#
_symmetry.space_group_name_H-M   'P 1'
#
loop_
_entity.id
_entity.type
_entity.pdbx_description
1 polymer ?
#
loop_
_entity_poly.entity_id
_entity_poly.type
_entity_poly.pdbx_seq_one_letter_code
_entity_poly.pdbx_strand_id
1 'polypeptide(L)'
;PAIMAWQVGNEPRAFSSEGKTAFAKWLSKATRLIRTLDSNHLITIGSEGKMGCENDMALFEEIHHDENVDYLTMHIWPKNWRWINADSIPQNVGRAISLTTQYMVEHIIVARQLNKPIVLEEFGLPRDNHKYHRTDPTTARDRYYSAVFDKIYQSLKQRDVLAGCNFWAWGGTGQPQHEFWQPWDDYVGDPGQEEQGLNSVFDTDTAMRIIKRYNSLLDKARTNNISIKSKETNNLLDNLKKVSLRGFMFGHHDDTVYGI
;
A
#
# COMPACT_ATOMS: atom_id res chain seq x y z
N PRO A 1 -8.34 20.04 -5.81
CA PRO A 1 -7.58 19.61 -4.63
C PRO A 1 -8.08 18.32 -3.98
N ALA A 2 -9.13 17.69 -4.50
CA ALA A 2 -9.66 16.43 -3.99
C ALA A 2 -8.96 15.20 -4.58
N ILE A 3 -8.42 15.32 -5.79
CA ILE A 3 -7.68 14.25 -6.47
C ILE A 3 -6.19 14.50 -6.25
N MET A 4 -5.45 13.46 -5.86
CA MET A 4 -4.00 13.52 -5.71
C MET A 4 -3.29 12.94 -6.94
N ALA A 5 -3.76 11.81 -7.42
CA ALA A 5 -3.10 11.06 -8.47
C ALA A 5 -4.11 10.29 -9.33
N TRP A 6 -3.71 9.99 -10.56
CA TRP A 6 -4.34 9.02 -11.45
C TRP A 6 -3.58 7.70 -11.37
N GLN A 7 -4.29 6.62 -11.15
CA GLN A 7 -3.75 5.26 -11.18
C GLN A 7 -4.28 4.55 -12.42
N VAL A 8 -3.38 3.92 -13.21
CA VAL A 8 -3.76 3.28 -14.47
C VAL A 8 -4.71 2.10 -14.25
N GLY A 9 -4.49 1.35 -13.19
CA GLY A 9 -5.37 0.24 -12.82
C GLY A 9 -4.99 -0.37 -11.49
N ASN A 10 -5.88 -1.21 -10.91
CA ASN A 10 -5.53 -2.01 -9.75
C ASN A 10 -4.84 -3.29 -10.21
N GLU A 11 -3.64 -3.55 -9.71
CA GLU A 11 -2.84 -4.75 -9.93
C GLU A 11 -2.73 -5.17 -11.41
N PRO A 12 -2.38 -4.26 -12.35
CA PRO A 12 -2.19 -4.67 -13.73
C PRO A 12 -1.02 -5.65 -13.83
N ARG A 13 -1.19 -6.70 -14.66
CA ARG A 13 -0.24 -7.81 -14.74
C ARG A 13 0.15 -8.12 -16.19
N ALA A 14 1.34 -8.67 -16.38
CA ALA A 14 1.82 -9.14 -17.67
C ALA A 14 1.18 -10.48 -18.10
N PHE A 15 0.68 -11.27 -17.14
CA PHE A 15 0.04 -12.58 -17.27
C PHE A 15 0.89 -13.71 -17.89
N SER A 16 1.99 -13.40 -18.52
CA SER A 16 2.96 -14.37 -19.03
C SER A 16 4.28 -13.69 -19.40
N SER A 17 5.31 -14.48 -19.61
CA SER A 17 6.61 -13.97 -20.09
C SER A 17 6.50 -13.34 -21.47
N GLU A 18 5.67 -13.89 -22.35
CA GLU A 18 5.43 -13.36 -23.70
C GLU A 18 4.66 -12.04 -23.67
N GLY A 19 3.81 -11.84 -22.64
CA GLY A 19 3.01 -10.65 -22.46
C GLY A 19 3.78 -9.42 -21.99
N LYS A 20 4.99 -9.56 -21.44
CA LYS A 20 5.77 -8.48 -20.83
C LYS A 20 5.94 -7.25 -21.70
N THR A 21 6.36 -7.46 -22.96
CA THR A 21 6.58 -6.35 -23.90
C THR A 21 5.28 -5.61 -24.24
N ALA A 22 4.17 -6.33 -24.40
CA ALA A 22 2.87 -5.73 -24.68
C ALA A 22 2.37 -4.95 -23.47
N PHE A 23 2.57 -5.50 -22.28
CA PHE A 23 2.22 -4.89 -21.00
C PHE A 23 2.96 -3.55 -20.78
N ALA A 24 4.30 -3.54 -20.94
CA ALA A 24 5.09 -2.31 -20.82
C ALA A 24 4.65 -1.25 -21.82
N LYS A 25 4.44 -1.63 -23.10
CA LYS A 25 3.96 -0.72 -24.14
C LYS A 25 2.56 -0.16 -23.83
N TRP A 26 1.67 -0.97 -23.30
CA TRP A 26 0.33 -0.53 -22.92
C TRP A 26 0.39 0.51 -21.79
N LEU A 27 1.15 0.22 -20.74
CA LEU A 27 1.32 1.15 -19.62
C LEU A 27 1.90 2.49 -20.07
N SER A 28 2.99 2.47 -20.86
CA SER A 28 3.59 3.71 -21.39
C SER A 28 2.63 4.53 -22.25
N LYS A 29 1.76 3.88 -23.04
CA LYS A 29 0.71 4.59 -23.80
C LYS A 29 -0.36 5.18 -22.88
N ALA A 30 -0.79 4.44 -21.85
CA ALA A 30 -1.81 4.89 -20.92
C ALA A 30 -1.31 6.10 -20.08
N THR A 31 -0.12 6.01 -19.51
CA THR A 31 0.47 7.10 -18.70
C THR A 31 0.68 8.36 -19.53
N ARG A 32 1.17 8.21 -20.78
CA ARG A 32 1.32 9.33 -21.72
C ARG A 32 -0.02 9.98 -22.04
N LEU A 33 -1.05 9.18 -22.33
CA LEU A 33 -2.40 9.71 -22.59
C LEU A 33 -2.93 10.50 -21.40
N ILE A 34 -2.82 9.95 -20.18
CA ILE A 34 -3.25 10.66 -18.98
C ILE A 34 -2.48 11.97 -18.84
N ARG A 35 -1.16 11.96 -19.03
CA ARG A 35 -0.33 13.18 -18.94
C ARG A 35 -0.69 14.24 -19.98
N THR A 36 -1.13 13.85 -21.18
CA THR A 36 -1.62 14.83 -22.18
C THR A 36 -2.95 15.47 -21.81
N LEU A 37 -3.78 14.75 -21.05
CA LEU A 37 -5.09 15.24 -20.60
C LEU A 37 -5.00 16.01 -19.28
N ASP A 38 -4.05 15.63 -18.42
CA ASP A 38 -3.86 16.22 -17.10
C ASP A 38 -2.36 16.34 -16.76
N SER A 39 -1.87 17.56 -16.79
CA SER A 39 -0.49 17.88 -16.44
C SER A 39 -0.28 18.19 -14.94
N ASN A 40 -1.34 18.26 -14.14
CA ASN A 40 -1.28 18.74 -12.76
C ASN A 40 -1.19 17.63 -11.71
N HIS A 41 -1.93 16.52 -11.92
CA HIS A 41 -1.98 15.44 -10.95
C HIS A 41 -0.84 14.44 -11.15
N LEU A 42 -0.50 13.74 -10.09
CA LEU A 42 0.46 12.64 -10.15
C LEU A 42 -0.12 11.46 -10.94
N ILE A 43 0.76 10.65 -11.52
CA ILE A 43 0.38 9.43 -12.24
C ILE A 43 1.17 8.27 -11.65
N THR A 44 0.47 7.16 -11.42
CA THR A 44 1.07 5.89 -11.03
C THR A 44 0.43 4.72 -11.77
N ILE A 45 1.03 3.54 -11.66
CA ILE A 45 0.57 2.34 -12.35
C ILE A 45 -0.44 1.56 -11.53
N GLY A 46 -0.26 1.46 -10.21
CA GLY A 46 -1.03 0.57 -9.32
C GLY A 46 -0.52 -0.87 -9.33
N SER A 47 0.78 -1.05 -9.54
CA SER A 47 1.43 -2.36 -9.64
C SER A 47 1.62 -3.00 -8.26
N GLU A 48 1.44 -4.33 -8.18
CA GLU A 48 1.84 -5.12 -7.01
C GLU A 48 3.36 -5.12 -6.77
N GLY A 49 4.15 -4.64 -7.73
CA GLY A 49 5.59 -4.81 -7.75
C GLY A 49 6.00 -5.96 -8.67
N LYS A 50 7.11 -6.65 -8.34
CA LYS A 50 7.61 -7.76 -9.17
C LYS A 50 6.61 -8.90 -9.35
N MET A 51 5.68 -9.10 -8.40
CA MET A 51 4.64 -10.14 -8.53
C MET A 51 3.74 -9.89 -9.75
N GLY A 52 3.32 -8.66 -10.00
CA GLY A 52 2.57 -8.27 -11.21
C GLY A 52 3.40 -8.29 -12.48
N CYS A 53 4.73 -8.37 -12.35
CA CYS A 53 5.70 -8.39 -13.46
C CYS A 53 6.29 -9.79 -13.70
N GLU A 54 5.58 -10.88 -13.41
CA GLU A 54 6.07 -12.26 -13.57
C GLU A 54 7.38 -12.53 -12.77
N ASN A 55 7.49 -11.98 -11.56
CA ASN A 55 8.68 -12.00 -10.71
C ASN A 55 9.94 -11.37 -11.35
N ASP A 56 9.76 -10.53 -12.36
CA ASP A 56 10.83 -9.86 -13.09
C ASP A 56 11.01 -8.42 -12.57
N MET A 57 12.09 -8.20 -11.82
CA MET A 57 12.40 -6.88 -11.28
C MET A 57 12.86 -5.91 -12.39
N ALA A 58 13.43 -6.41 -13.49
CA ALA A 58 13.80 -5.54 -14.61
C ALA A 58 12.56 -4.98 -15.32
N LEU A 59 11.52 -5.80 -15.48
CA LEU A 59 10.23 -5.31 -15.99
C LEU A 59 9.59 -4.30 -15.02
N PHE A 60 9.66 -4.55 -13.72
CA PHE A 60 9.17 -3.60 -12.71
C PHE A 60 9.91 -2.25 -12.80
N GLU A 61 11.23 -2.27 -12.98
CA GLU A 61 12.03 -1.06 -13.21
C GLU A 61 11.64 -0.38 -14.52
N GLU A 62 11.54 -1.12 -15.63
CA GLU A 62 11.19 -0.60 -16.96
C GLU A 62 9.88 0.17 -16.95
N ILE A 63 8.80 -0.41 -16.41
CA ILE A 63 7.48 0.23 -16.40
C ILE A 63 7.42 1.49 -15.53
N HIS A 64 8.25 1.58 -14.49
CA HIS A 64 8.30 2.75 -13.61
C HIS A 64 9.37 3.77 -14.02
N HIS A 65 10.26 3.42 -14.95
CA HIS A 65 11.22 4.36 -15.52
C HIS A 65 10.56 5.39 -16.45
N ASP A 66 9.35 5.11 -16.96
CA ASP A 66 8.58 6.04 -17.81
C ASP A 66 8.49 7.43 -17.14
N GLU A 67 8.80 8.48 -17.91
CA GLU A 67 8.83 9.87 -17.43
C GLU A 67 7.47 10.38 -16.95
N ASN A 68 6.38 9.77 -17.42
CA ASN A 68 5.03 10.13 -17.02
C ASN A 68 4.59 9.49 -15.70
N VAL A 69 5.33 8.52 -15.17
CA VAL A 69 5.07 7.89 -13.88
C VAL A 69 5.79 8.66 -12.78
N ASP A 70 5.04 9.22 -11.83
CA ASP A 70 5.60 10.06 -10.76
C ASP A 70 6.07 9.27 -9.55
N TYR A 71 5.44 8.14 -9.23
CA TYR A 71 5.82 7.28 -8.11
C TYR A 71 5.52 5.81 -8.38
N LEU A 72 6.27 4.95 -7.69
CA LEU A 72 6.12 3.50 -7.76
C LEU A 72 5.11 3.01 -6.74
N THR A 73 4.50 1.86 -7.03
CA THR A 73 3.61 1.16 -6.11
C THR A 73 4.04 -0.27 -5.89
N MET A 74 3.67 -0.82 -4.75
CA MET A 74 3.78 -2.24 -4.44
C MET A 74 2.61 -2.66 -3.54
N HIS A 75 2.16 -3.92 -3.68
CA HIS A 75 1.20 -4.56 -2.79
C HIS A 75 1.88 -5.77 -2.13
N ILE A 76 1.43 -6.18 -0.95
CA ILE A 76 2.02 -7.32 -0.25
C ILE A 76 0.95 -8.13 0.46
N TRP A 77 0.73 -9.36 -0.03
CA TRP A 77 -0.29 -10.29 0.44
C TRP A 77 0.32 -11.63 0.89
N PRO A 78 0.89 -11.74 2.11
CA PRO A 78 1.63 -12.92 2.55
C PRO A 78 0.83 -14.23 2.46
N LYS A 79 -0.46 -14.20 2.79
CA LYS A 79 -1.35 -15.36 2.72
C LYS A 79 -1.65 -15.73 1.27
N ASN A 80 -2.02 -14.75 0.44
CA ASN A 80 -2.42 -14.98 -0.95
C ASN A 80 -1.23 -15.47 -1.79
N TRP A 81 -0.04 -14.98 -1.49
CA TRP A 81 1.20 -15.42 -2.14
C TRP A 81 1.81 -16.69 -1.53
N ARG A 82 1.08 -17.35 -0.61
CA ARG A 82 1.50 -18.60 0.04
C ARG A 82 2.83 -18.51 0.78
N TRP A 83 3.17 -17.31 1.26
CA TRP A 83 4.34 -17.14 2.14
C TRP A 83 4.09 -17.73 3.52
N ILE A 84 2.83 -17.79 3.91
CA ILE A 84 2.35 -18.41 5.14
C ILE A 84 1.08 -19.22 4.87
N ASN A 85 0.82 -20.21 5.72
CA ASN A 85 -0.41 -20.98 5.68
C ASN A 85 -1.53 -20.30 6.48
N ALA A 86 -2.76 -20.40 5.98
CA ALA A 86 -3.94 -19.84 6.62
C ALA A 86 -4.15 -20.38 8.04
N ASP A 87 -3.97 -21.67 8.24
CA ASP A 87 -4.24 -22.34 9.53
C ASP A 87 -3.19 -22.09 10.62
N SER A 88 -2.12 -21.38 10.31
CA SER A 88 -0.99 -21.16 11.21
C SER A 88 -0.45 -19.73 11.18
N ILE A 89 -1.33 -18.76 10.98
CA ILE A 89 -0.95 -17.34 10.87
C ILE A 89 -0.17 -16.85 12.09
N PRO A 90 -0.60 -17.06 13.35
CA PRO A 90 0.14 -16.59 14.51
C PRO A 90 1.55 -17.18 14.62
N GLN A 91 1.73 -18.45 14.29
CA GLN A 91 3.00 -19.16 14.33
C GLN A 91 3.97 -18.70 13.23
N ASN A 92 3.43 -18.27 12.09
CA ASN A 92 4.19 -17.88 10.90
C ASN A 92 4.32 -16.38 10.68
N VAL A 93 3.79 -15.53 11.57
CA VAL A 93 3.84 -14.08 11.41
C VAL A 93 5.27 -13.54 11.31
N GLY A 94 6.23 -14.15 12.00
CA GLY A 94 7.65 -13.80 11.88
C GLY A 94 8.18 -14.01 10.45
N ARG A 95 7.78 -15.12 9.80
CA ARG A 95 8.10 -15.38 8.39
C ARG A 95 7.44 -14.37 7.46
N ALA A 96 6.16 -14.06 7.69
CA ALA A 96 5.45 -13.03 6.91
C ALA A 96 6.19 -11.69 6.98
N ILE A 97 6.58 -11.24 8.18
CA ILE A 97 7.32 -9.99 8.39
C ILE A 97 8.67 -10.02 7.66
N SER A 98 9.40 -11.12 7.75
CA SER A 98 10.71 -11.26 7.09
C SER A 98 10.60 -11.15 5.57
N LEU A 99 9.69 -11.90 4.95
CA LEU A 99 9.47 -11.88 3.50
C LEU A 99 8.91 -10.54 3.00
N THR A 100 7.99 -9.93 3.75
CA THR A 100 7.50 -8.59 3.49
C THR A 100 8.63 -7.56 3.51
N THR A 101 9.49 -7.62 4.54
CA THR A 101 10.63 -6.72 4.65
C THR A 101 11.60 -6.88 3.48
N GLN A 102 11.89 -8.11 3.09
CA GLN A 102 12.74 -8.39 1.93
C GLN A 102 12.13 -7.83 0.65
N TYR A 103 10.84 -8.09 0.41
CA TYR A 103 10.12 -7.57 -0.76
C TYR A 103 10.17 -6.03 -0.82
N MET A 104 9.86 -5.37 0.29
CA MET A 104 9.94 -3.91 0.39
C MET A 104 11.36 -3.41 0.05
N VAL A 105 12.41 -4.03 0.59
CA VAL A 105 13.80 -3.62 0.35
C VAL A 105 14.16 -3.74 -1.13
N GLU A 106 13.80 -4.83 -1.79
CA GLU A 106 14.06 -5.03 -3.22
C GLU A 106 13.43 -3.91 -4.07
N HIS A 107 12.20 -3.51 -3.77
CA HIS A 107 11.49 -2.46 -4.51
C HIS A 107 12.00 -1.05 -4.15
N ILE A 108 12.38 -0.81 -2.89
CA ILE A 108 13.01 0.44 -2.45
C ILE A 108 14.33 0.69 -3.20
N ILE A 109 15.11 -0.36 -3.47
CA ILE A 109 16.35 -0.25 -4.25
C ILE A 109 16.05 0.32 -5.65
N VAL A 110 15.05 -0.23 -6.34
CA VAL A 110 14.63 0.27 -7.66
C VAL A 110 14.12 1.71 -7.57
N ALA A 111 13.30 2.03 -6.58
CA ALA A 111 12.79 3.37 -6.40
C ALA A 111 13.92 4.41 -6.18
N ARG A 112 14.96 4.04 -5.42
CA ARG A 112 16.16 4.88 -5.25
C ARG A 112 16.92 5.07 -6.56
N GLN A 113 17.09 4.00 -7.37
CA GLN A 113 17.76 4.06 -8.66
C GLN A 113 17.01 4.99 -9.62
N LEU A 114 15.69 4.92 -9.62
CA LEU A 114 14.82 5.78 -10.44
C LEU A 114 14.64 7.20 -9.85
N ASN A 115 15.13 7.44 -8.63
CA ASN A 115 14.91 8.69 -7.91
C ASN A 115 13.43 9.10 -7.81
N LYS A 116 12.56 8.11 -7.58
CA LYS A 116 11.11 8.29 -7.43
C LYS A 116 10.64 7.75 -6.08
N PRO A 117 9.60 8.35 -5.47
CA PRO A 117 8.98 7.77 -4.28
C PRO A 117 8.32 6.42 -4.61
N ILE A 118 8.20 5.56 -3.58
CA ILE A 118 7.44 4.31 -3.66
C ILE A 118 6.43 4.25 -2.52
N VAL A 119 5.24 3.71 -2.82
CA VAL A 119 4.15 3.54 -1.87
C VAL A 119 3.77 2.08 -1.76
N LEU A 120 3.59 1.59 -0.55
CA LEU A 120 2.95 0.30 -0.29
C LEU A 120 1.43 0.52 -0.29
N GLU A 121 0.79 0.40 -1.46
CA GLU A 121 -0.62 0.77 -1.64
C GLU A 121 -1.59 -0.22 -1.04
N GLU A 122 -1.21 -1.50 -0.98
CA GLU A 122 -2.01 -2.52 -0.32
C GLU A 122 -1.13 -3.44 0.50
N PHE A 123 -1.55 -3.74 1.70
CA PHE A 123 -1.04 -4.84 2.49
C PHE A 123 -2.07 -5.27 3.53
N GLY A 124 -2.06 -6.54 3.83
CA GLY A 124 -2.97 -7.08 4.82
C GLY A 124 -2.49 -8.41 5.39
N LEU A 125 -3.12 -8.81 6.47
CA LEU A 125 -2.97 -10.13 7.05
C LEU A 125 -4.32 -10.55 7.63
N PRO A 126 -4.80 -11.77 7.36
CA PRO A 126 -6.05 -12.26 7.94
C PRO A 126 -6.03 -12.26 9.47
N ARG A 127 -7.21 -12.35 10.08
CA ARG A 127 -7.34 -12.60 11.52
C ARG A 127 -6.68 -13.92 11.91
N ASP A 128 -6.34 -14.06 13.16
CA ASP A 128 -5.68 -15.25 13.69
C ASP A 128 -6.48 -16.53 13.32
N ASN A 129 -5.76 -17.55 12.87
CA ASN A 129 -6.32 -18.83 12.41
C ASN A 129 -7.31 -18.72 11.25
N HIS A 130 -7.13 -17.72 10.38
CA HIS A 130 -7.98 -17.49 9.21
C HIS A 130 -9.47 -17.32 9.56
N LYS A 131 -9.75 -16.72 10.70
CA LYS A 131 -11.10 -16.38 11.11
C LYS A 131 -11.50 -15.02 10.59
N TYR A 132 -12.78 -14.74 10.54
CA TYR A 132 -13.32 -13.52 9.92
C TYR A 132 -14.38 -12.81 10.76
N HIS A 133 -14.81 -13.37 11.89
CA HIS A 133 -15.73 -12.65 12.77
C HIS A 133 -15.04 -11.44 13.40
N ARG A 134 -15.77 -10.36 13.53
CA ARG A 134 -15.31 -9.09 14.08
C ARG A 134 -14.67 -9.21 15.47
N THR A 135 -15.11 -10.20 16.25
CA THR A 135 -14.60 -10.48 17.60
C THR A 135 -13.38 -11.41 17.61
N ASP A 136 -13.02 -12.00 16.48
CA ASP A 136 -11.87 -12.90 16.42
C ASP A 136 -10.55 -12.12 16.60
N PRO A 137 -9.53 -12.72 17.22
CA PRO A 137 -8.30 -12.02 17.53
C PRO A 137 -7.49 -11.64 16.27
N THR A 138 -6.73 -10.54 16.40
CA THR A 138 -5.86 -10.01 15.35
C THR A 138 -4.40 -9.92 15.80
N THR A 139 -3.96 -10.77 16.72
CA THR A 139 -2.63 -10.69 17.37
C THR A 139 -1.49 -10.74 16.35
N ALA A 140 -1.59 -11.62 15.37
CA ALA A 140 -0.59 -11.74 14.30
C ALA A 140 -0.62 -10.51 13.38
N ARG A 141 -1.81 -10.03 13.02
CA ARG A 141 -2.00 -8.79 12.23
C ARG A 141 -1.38 -7.60 12.93
N ASP A 142 -1.60 -7.45 14.22
CA ASP A 142 -1.07 -6.33 15.01
C ASP A 142 0.47 -6.29 14.98
N ARG A 143 1.11 -7.45 15.11
CA ARG A 143 2.57 -7.59 14.98
C ARG A 143 3.04 -7.25 13.56
N TYR A 144 2.34 -7.76 12.55
CA TYR A 144 2.64 -7.53 11.15
C TYR A 144 2.51 -6.05 10.78
N TYR A 145 1.40 -5.41 11.16
CA TYR A 145 1.16 -3.98 10.94
C TYR A 145 2.20 -3.11 11.64
N SER A 146 2.54 -3.44 12.89
CA SER A 146 3.59 -2.73 13.62
C SER A 146 4.93 -2.77 12.86
N ALA A 147 5.30 -3.91 12.29
CA ALA A 147 6.53 -4.06 11.54
C ALA A 147 6.52 -3.27 10.23
N VAL A 148 5.40 -3.29 9.48
CA VAL A 148 5.24 -2.53 8.25
C VAL A 148 5.28 -1.02 8.53
N PHE A 149 4.48 -0.53 9.47
CA PHE A 149 4.47 0.89 9.81
C PHE A 149 5.81 1.38 10.35
N ASP A 150 6.55 0.54 11.08
CA ASP A 150 7.90 0.91 11.53
C ASP A 150 8.83 1.14 10.34
N LYS A 151 8.76 0.33 9.28
CA LYS A 151 9.53 0.55 8.04
C LYS A 151 9.20 1.90 7.39
N ILE A 152 7.93 2.26 7.30
CA ILE A 152 7.51 3.57 6.78
C ILE A 152 8.07 4.70 7.67
N TYR A 153 7.94 4.56 8.99
CA TYR A 153 8.43 5.55 9.93
C TYR A 153 9.96 5.74 9.85
N GLN A 154 10.72 4.64 9.75
CA GLN A 154 12.18 4.71 9.59
C GLN A 154 12.57 5.37 8.26
N SER A 155 11.89 5.02 7.17
CA SER A 155 12.09 5.66 5.87
C SER A 155 11.89 7.18 5.95
N LEU A 156 10.78 7.63 6.55
CA LEU A 156 10.51 9.05 6.71
C LEU A 156 11.58 9.76 7.55
N LYS A 157 12.04 9.14 8.64
CA LYS A 157 13.15 9.67 9.47
C LYS A 157 14.44 9.81 8.71
N GLN A 158 14.73 8.85 7.85
CA GLN A 158 15.95 8.82 7.02
C GLN A 158 15.81 9.64 5.74
N ARG A 159 14.63 10.20 5.46
CA ARG A 159 14.31 10.90 4.20
C ARG A 159 14.54 10.00 2.98
N ASP A 160 14.19 8.74 3.11
CA ASP A 160 14.29 7.75 2.07
C ASP A 160 13.03 7.74 1.18
N VAL A 161 13.03 6.92 0.13
CA VAL A 161 12.02 6.93 -0.94
C VAL A 161 10.70 6.25 -0.58
N LEU A 162 10.62 5.42 0.48
CA LEU A 162 9.36 4.80 0.89
C LEU A 162 8.46 5.84 1.54
N ALA A 163 7.46 6.31 0.79
CA ALA A 163 6.71 7.54 1.09
C ALA A 163 5.45 7.32 1.94
N GLY A 164 4.90 6.11 1.92
CA GLY A 164 3.66 5.83 2.66
C GLY A 164 3.14 4.43 2.45
N CYS A 165 1.99 4.15 3.08
CA CYS A 165 1.29 2.89 2.89
C CYS A 165 -0.21 3.03 3.15
N ASN A 166 -1.00 2.13 2.53
CA ASN A 166 -2.41 1.87 2.85
C ASN A 166 -2.54 0.42 3.27
N PHE A 167 -3.24 0.15 4.34
CA PHE A 167 -3.64 -1.22 4.64
C PHE A 167 -4.95 -1.56 3.92
N TRP A 168 -5.12 -2.79 3.57
CA TRP A 168 -6.37 -3.32 3.06
C TRP A 168 -7.03 -4.21 4.10
N ALA A 169 -8.31 -3.98 4.51
CA ALA A 169 -9.07 -2.81 4.10
C ALA A 169 -9.81 -2.25 5.32
N TRP A 170 -10.32 -1.05 5.18
CA TRP A 170 -11.10 -0.42 6.24
C TRP A 170 -12.53 -0.96 6.27
N GLY A 171 -12.89 -1.69 7.34
CA GLY A 171 -14.24 -2.18 7.61
C GLY A 171 -15.06 -1.26 8.49
N GLY A 172 -14.41 -0.35 9.21
CA GLY A 172 -15.09 0.64 10.05
C GLY A 172 -16.03 0.06 11.08
N THR A 173 -17.23 0.58 11.12
CA THR A 173 -18.33 0.11 11.99
C THR A 173 -19.17 -1.00 11.35
N GLY A 174 -18.89 -1.38 10.10
CA GLY A 174 -19.61 -2.38 9.34
C GLY A 174 -19.72 -3.71 10.08
N GLN A 175 -20.81 -4.42 9.85
CA GLN A 175 -21.10 -5.70 10.48
C GLN A 175 -21.20 -6.77 9.38
N PRO A 176 -20.22 -7.70 9.26
CA PRO A 176 -20.36 -8.82 8.34
C PRO A 176 -21.61 -9.64 8.71
N GLN A 177 -22.54 -9.79 7.77
CA GLN A 177 -23.80 -10.51 8.01
C GLN A 177 -23.72 -11.93 7.47
N HIS A 178 -23.00 -12.13 6.36
CA HIS A 178 -22.76 -13.41 5.75
C HIS A 178 -21.25 -13.66 5.56
N GLU A 179 -20.88 -14.90 5.37
CA GLU A 179 -19.48 -15.28 5.08
C GLU A 179 -18.99 -14.65 3.79
N PHE A 180 -19.81 -14.70 2.74
CA PHE A 180 -19.59 -14.00 1.47
C PHE A 180 -20.62 -12.91 1.31
N TRP A 181 -20.23 -11.76 0.80
CA TRP A 181 -21.09 -10.60 0.66
C TRP A 181 -22.35 -10.92 -0.17
N GLN A 182 -23.47 -10.47 0.32
CA GLN A 182 -24.76 -10.56 -0.36
C GLN A 182 -25.38 -9.16 -0.53
N PRO A 183 -26.28 -8.96 -1.51
CA PRO A 183 -27.02 -7.72 -1.65
C PRO A 183 -27.66 -7.30 -0.32
N TRP A 184 -27.45 -6.05 0.07
CA TRP A 184 -27.94 -5.41 1.30
C TRP A 184 -27.09 -5.68 2.57
N ASP A 185 -26.00 -6.47 2.47
CA ASP A 185 -25.03 -6.55 3.56
C ASP A 185 -24.24 -5.23 3.67
N ASP A 186 -23.77 -4.95 4.87
CA ASP A 186 -22.80 -3.90 5.09
C ASP A 186 -21.53 -4.19 4.26
N TYR A 187 -20.97 -3.13 3.67
CA TYR A 187 -19.65 -3.23 3.09
C TYR A 187 -18.58 -3.14 4.19
N VAL A 188 -17.70 -4.14 4.25
CA VAL A 188 -16.68 -4.23 5.30
C VAL A 188 -15.24 -4.18 4.79
N GLY A 189 -15.05 -3.96 3.50
CA GLY A 189 -13.74 -3.78 2.89
C GLY A 189 -13.20 -5.01 2.17
N ASP A 190 -13.55 -6.22 2.57
CA ASP A 190 -13.18 -7.42 1.81
C ASP A 190 -13.98 -7.51 0.51
N PRO A 191 -13.36 -7.97 -0.61
CA PRO A 191 -14.07 -8.22 -1.85
C PRO A 191 -15.22 -9.20 -1.66
N GLY A 192 -16.31 -9.05 -2.44
CA GLY A 192 -17.51 -9.84 -2.27
C GLY A 192 -17.35 -11.36 -2.38
N GLN A 193 -16.28 -11.81 -3.03
CA GLN A 193 -15.92 -13.23 -3.20
C GLN A 193 -14.98 -13.76 -2.10
N GLU A 194 -14.59 -12.94 -1.14
CA GLU A 194 -13.77 -13.33 0.03
C GLU A 194 -14.63 -13.33 1.29
N GLU A 195 -14.18 -14.04 2.31
CA GLU A 195 -14.84 -14.07 3.61
C GLU A 195 -14.87 -12.68 4.22
N GLN A 196 -16.06 -12.17 4.46
CA GLN A 196 -16.30 -10.80 4.91
C GLN A 196 -15.83 -10.59 6.35
N GLY A 197 -14.82 -9.79 6.55
CA GLY A 197 -14.16 -9.54 7.83
C GLY A 197 -12.77 -10.16 7.93
N LEU A 198 -12.35 -10.97 6.95
CA LEU A 198 -11.07 -11.69 6.95
C LEU A 198 -9.88 -10.73 7.04
N ASN A 199 -9.79 -9.79 6.12
CA ASN A 199 -8.75 -8.75 6.07
C ASN A 199 -9.22 -7.40 6.63
N SER A 200 -10.51 -7.22 6.80
CA SER A 200 -11.12 -5.98 7.28
C SER A 200 -10.55 -5.55 8.63
N VAL A 201 -10.25 -4.28 8.74
CA VAL A 201 -9.87 -3.62 10.00
C VAL A 201 -11.09 -2.86 10.52
N PHE A 202 -11.61 -3.30 11.65
CA PHE A 202 -12.74 -2.64 12.29
C PHE A 202 -12.30 -1.61 13.32
N ASP A 203 -13.17 -0.67 13.62
CA ASP A 203 -12.94 0.38 14.62
C ASP A 203 -12.63 -0.16 16.03
N THR A 204 -13.11 -1.38 16.33
CA THR A 204 -12.88 -2.10 17.59
C THR A 204 -11.60 -2.92 17.61
N ASP A 205 -10.92 -3.11 16.48
CA ASP A 205 -9.69 -3.91 16.41
C ASP A 205 -8.53 -3.25 17.16
N THR A 206 -7.68 -4.05 17.77
CA THR A 206 -6.46 -3.58 18.44
C THR A 206 -5.48 -2.92 17.48
N ALA A 207 -5.50 -3.31 16.19
CA ALA A 207 -4.78 -2.65 15.11
C ALA A 207 -5.02 -1.14 15.04
N MET A 208 -6.20 -0.65 15.43
CA MET A 208 -6.51 0.78 15.47
C MET A 208 -5.59 1.59 16.39
N ARG A 209 -5.15 1.00 17.50
CA ARG A 209 -4.18 1.66 18.40
C ARG A 209 -2.82 1.79 17.73
N ILE A 210 -2.42 0.79 16.95
CA ILE A 210 -1.17 0.76 16.20
C ILE A 210 -1.21 1.82 15.10
N ILE A 211 -2.28 1.84 14.31
CA ILE A 211 -2.49 2.80 13.23
C ILE A 211 -2.45 4.24 13.78
N LYS A 212 -3.23 4.55 14.80
CA LYS A 212 -3.25 5.89 15.44
C LYS A 212 -1.89 6.30 15.98
N ARG A 213 -1.17 5.36 16.62
CA ARG A 213 0.18 5.60 17.12
C ARG A 213 1.15 5.99 15.99
N TYR A 214 1.20 5.20 14.93
CA TYR A 214 2.12 5.47 13.82
C TYR A 214 1.72 6.72 13.03
N ASN A 215 0.44 7.01 12.83
CA ASN A 215 -0.01 8.27 12.26
C ASN A 215 0.53 9.46 13.04
N SER A 216 0.42 9.43 14.37
CA SER A 216 0.97 10.50 15.24
C SER A 216 2.49 10.62 15.12
N LEU A 217 3.22 9.49 15.02
CA LEU A 217 4.67 9.50 14.85
C LEU A 217 5.08 10.07 13.49
N LEU A 218 4.38 9.70 12.43
CA LEU A 218 4.62 10.18 11.06
C LEU A 218 4.34 11.67 10.94
N ASP A 219 3.25 12.16 11.51
CA ASP A 219 2.93 13.60 11.54
C ASP A 219 4.01 14.42 12.24
N LYS A 220 4.48 13.94 13.39
CA LYS A 220 5.58 14.59 14.14
C LYS A 220 6.89 14.59 13.34
N ALA A 221 7.24 13.44 12.74
CA ALA A 221 8.46 13.31 11.93
C ALA A 221 8.41 14.21 10.69
N ARG A 222 7.25 14.31 10.03
CA ARG A 222 7.02 15.21 8.91
C ARG A 222 7.19 16.67 9.29
N THR A 223 6.57 17.09 10.39
CA THR A 223 6.65 18.46 10.90
C THR A 223 8.10 18.83 11.21
N ASN A 224 8.85 17.93 11.86
CA ASN A 224 10.27 18.13 12.15
C ASN A 224 11.09 18.23 10.86
N ASN A 225 10.83 17.39 9.87
CA ASN A 225 11.54 17.42 8.59
C ASN A 225 11.26 18.69 7.78
N ILE A 226 10.07 19.26 7.88
CA ILE A 226 9.72 20.55 7.26
C ILE A 226 10.44 21.72 7.95
N SER A 227 10.55 21.68 9.28
CA SER A 227 11.19 22.75 10.06
C SER A 227 12.71 22.81 9.88
N ILE A 228 13.36 21.70 9.49
CA ILE A 228 14.82 21.62 9.26
C ILE A 228 15.17 22.03 7.81
N LYS A 229 14.37 22.86 7.17
CA LYS A 229 14.69 23.36 5.82
C LYS A 229 16.01 24.13 5.78
N SER A 230 17.10 23.43 5.48
CA SER A 230 18.28 24.00 4.84
C SER A 230 18.25 23.75 3.33
N LYS A 231 18.76 24.66 2.58
CA LYS A 231 18.62 24.90 1.14
C LYS A 231 19.10 23.81 0.15
N GLU A 232 19.39 22.57 0.58
CA GLU A 232 20.19 21.64 -0.21
C GLU A 232 19.50 20.37 -0.76
N THR A 233 18.18 20.20 -0.59
CA THR A 233 17.53 18.92 -1.00
C THR A 233 16.30 19.15 -1.89
N ASN A 234 16.52 19.72 -3.07
CA ASN A 234 15.40 20.25 -3.85
C ASN A 234 14.57 19.24 -4.65
N ASN A 235 15.07 18.08 -5.07
CA ASN A 235 14.33 17.21 -5.98
C ASN A 235 13.52 16.11 -5.29
N LEU A 236 14.09 15.36 -4.35
CA LEU A 236 13.39 14.24 -3.70
C LEU A 236 12.33 14.74 -2.71
N LEU A 237 12.65 15.80 -1.95
CA LEU A 237 11.69 16.41 -1.01
C LEU A 237 10.54 17.13 -1.73
N ASP A 238 10.76 17.68 -2.91
CA ASP A 238 9.67 18.31 -3.67
C ASP A 238 8.76 17.25 -4.31
N ASN A 239 9.29 16.11 -4.69
CA ASN A 239 8.49 14.95 -5.10
C ASN A 239 7.75 14.32 -3.91
N LEU A 240 8.40 14.19 -2.74
CA LEU A 240 7.74 13.72 -1.50
C LEU A 240 6.68 14.71 -0.98
N LYS A 241 6.82 16.02 -1.24
CA LYS A 241 5.77 17.00 -0.93
C LYS A 241 4.57 16.91 -1.89
N LYS A 242 4.79 16.50 -3.14
CA LYS A 242 3.72 16.21 -4.09
C LYS A 242 2.93 14.96 -3.66
N VAL A 243 3.62 13.94 -3.15
CA VAL A 243 3.00 12.76 -2.54
C VAL A 243 2.60 13.12 -1.10
N SER A 244 1.47 13.77 -0.92
CA SER A 244 0.94 14.10 0.41
C SER A 244 0.62 12.83 1.18
N LEU A 245 1.41 12.51 2.21
CA LEU A 245 1.17 11.39 3.13
C LEU A 245 -0.21 11.40 3.80
N ARG A 246 -0.93 12.53 3.76
CA ARG A 246 -2.31 12.62 4.27
C ARG A 246 -3.30 11.75 3.48
N GLY A 247 -2.98 11.39 2.24
CA GLY A 247 -3.81 10.50 1.44
C GLY A 247 -3.53 9.02 1.66
N PHE A 248 -2.41 8.66 2.27
CA PHE A 248 -1.96 7.26 2.38
C PHE A 248 -2.10 6.65 3.76
N MET A 249 -2.35 7.46 4.78
CA MET A 249 -2.60 6.96 6.12
C MET A 249 -3.80 7.73 6.68
N PHE A 250 -5.00 7.26 6.45
CA PHE A 250 -6.29 7.73 6.96
C PHE A 250 -6.50 9.23 7.01
N GLY A 251 -7.52 9.68 6.31
CA GLY A 251 -8.11 10.99 6.47
C GLY A 251 -8.28 11.33 7.94
N HIS A 252 -7.67 12.40 8.33
CA HIS A 252 -7.80 12.95 9.66
C HIS A 252 -9.06 13.79 9.72
N HIS A 253 -9.79 13.54 10.74
CA HIS A 253 -10.71 14.38 11.48
C HIS A 253 -12.18 14.33 11.14
N ASP A 254 -12.85 14.16 12.26
CA ASP A 254 -14.25 14.38 12.53
C ASP A 254 -15.24 13.56 11.70
N ASP A 255 -15.54 12.38 12.27
CA ASP A 255 -16.78 11.59 12.06
C ASP A 255 -17.21 11.23 10.64
N THR A 256 -16.41 11.53 9.61
CA THR A 256 -16.66 11.10 8.23
C THR A 256 -15.42 10.46 7.64
N VAL A 257 -15.33 9.14 7.79
CA VAL A 257 -14.34 8.30 7.10
C VAL A 257 -14.85 8.07 5.69
N TYR A 258 -14.28 8.77 4.71
CA TYR A 258 -14.39 8.38 3.32
C TYR A 258 -13.07 7.74 2.91
N GLY A 259 -13.08 6.40 2.81
CA GLY A 259 -12.06 5.67 2.08
C GLY A 259 -12.35 5.82 0.58
N ILE A 260 -11.39 6.23 -0.16
CA ILE A 260 -11.23 5.97 -1.59
C ILE A 260 -9.88 5.32 -1.76
#